data_ffa4bb87f8736234e899dc597532cff9
#
_entry.id   ffa4bb87f8736234e899dc597532cff9
#
_cell.length_a   1.000
_cell.length_b   1.000
_cell.length_c   1.000
_cell.angle_alpha   90.00
_cell.angle_beta   90.00
_cell.angle_gamma   90.00
#
_symmetry.space_group_name_H-M   'P 1'
#
loop_
_entity.id
_entity.type
_entity.pdbx_description
1 polymer ?
#
loop_
_entity_poly.entity_id
_entity_poly.type
_entity_poly.pdbx_seq_one_letter_code
_entity_poly.pdbx_strand_id
1 'polypeptide(L)'
;MGRRRSGGVRSDFGIDVIWLAIPALAAAAYYLLAVIAAALWKATHPRLESHSQPPLSILKPIHGRDPRFYEAIFSHAAQTYPEFEILFGLTDPDDPALEDIHRLRQEFPNRRIEIVIVPTTAPNAKVGVLAELARRARYDLLLVNDSDIVVDPGYFHAVTAPLEDPSVGLVTCLYRAQAESFASSAEALGVATEFAPSVLVARLLGVAEFALGSTMVFRAEALQRIGGFEAIAEYIADDYQLGRHINGLGYRIVFAPVIVETDLGGESWLQTWRHQLRWSRTIRVSRPSGYFGYAITHATLWSIVALAAGQWWAAGIAMSLRMIAGIWIGAGILRDPEVVRNAWMIPFRDLFGFAVWAAGLSGHTVYWRDRTLDLQPDGRIRGEAAPRPQPTAR
;
A
#
# COMPACT_ATOMS: atom_id res chain seq x y z
N MET A 1 -17.02 -61.21 46.98
CA MET A 1 -15.72 -60.52 46.82
C MET A 1 -15.57 -60.14 45.33
N GLY A 2 -16.03 -58.99 44.94
CA GLY A 2 -16.06 -58.50 43.54
C GLY A 2 -15.20 -57.24 43.44
N ARG A 3 -14.01 -57.37 42.84
CA ARG A 3 -13.18 -56.24 42.49
C ARG A 3 -13.76 -55.51 41.31
N ARG A 4 -14.22 -54.29 41.52
CA ARG A 4 -14.51 -53.34 40.45
C ARG A 4 -13.15 -52.83 39.91
N ARG A 5 -12.90 -53.12 38.60
CA ARG A 5 -11.85 -52.48 37.84
C ARG A 5 -12.36 -51.09 37.44
N SER A 6 -11.75 -50.06 37.97
CA SER A 6 -11.91 -48.69 37.49
C SER A 6 -11.11 -48.57 36.17
N GLY A 7 -11.82 -48.63 35.08
CA GLY A 7 -11.31 -48.30 33.77
C GLY A 7 -11.10 -46.76 33.69
N GLY A 8 -9.88 -46.30 33.86
CA GLY A 8 -9.52 -44.92 33.55
C GLY A 8 -9.65 -44.72 32.03
N VAL A 9 -10.62 -43.91 31.63
CA VAL A 9 -10.69 -43.37 30.29
C VAL A 9 -9.48 -42.43 30.15
N ARG A 10 -8.39 -42.91 29.61
CA ARG A 10 -7.32 -42.07 29.08
C ARG A 10 -7.92 -41.38 27.84
N SER A 11 -8.06 -40.08 27.94
CA SER A 11 -8.48 -39.24 26.84
C SER A 11 -7.42 -39.28 25.73
N ASP A 12 -7.74 -39.94 24.62
CA ASP A 12 -6.99 -39.91 23.35
C ASP A 12 -6.96 -38.53 22.66
N PHE A 13 -7.30 -37.48 23.39
CA PHE A 13 -7.32 -36.10 22.89
C PHE A 13 -5.93 -35.46 22.71
N GLY A 14 -4.84 -36.12 23.09
CA GLY A 14 -3.51 -35.49 23.14
C GLY A 14 -2.80 -35.35 21.79
N ILE A 15 -3.11 -36.19 20.81
CA ILE A 15 -2.38 -36.19 19.51
C ILE A 15 -3.06 -35.23 18.53
N ASP A 16 -4.38 -35.12 18.55
CA ASP A 16 -5.11 -34.26 17.59
C ASP A 16 -5.00 -32.76 17.90
N VAL A 17 -4.72 -32.37 19.13
CA VAL A 17 -4.66 -30.96 19.56
C VAL A 17 -3.36 -30.27 19.15
N ILE A 18 -2.26 -31.03 18.95
CA ILE A 18 -0.96 -30.43 18.59
C ILE A 18 -1.01 -29.80 17.18
N TRP A 19 -1.88 -30.31 16.30
CA TRP A 19 -2.05 -29.76 14.96
C TRP A 19 -2.57 -28.31 14.97
N LEU A 20 -3.26 -27.91 16.03
CA LEU A 20 -3.74 -26.53 16.22
C LEU A 20 -2.61 -25.53 16.52
N ALA A 21 -1.38 -26.01 16.80
CA ALA A 21 -0.19 -25.16 16.87
C ALA A 21 0.33 -24.75 15.49
N ILE A 22 0.02 -25.53 14.42
CA ILE A 22 0.60 -25.32 13.08
C ILE A 22 0.32 -23.91 12.54
N PRO A 23 -0.91 -23.35 12.56
CA PRO A 23 -1.13 -22.00 12.07
C PRO A 23 -0.36 -20.93 12.84
N ALA A 24 -0.20 -21.08 14.17
CA ALA A 24 0.59 -20.16 14.98
C ALA A 24 2.08 -20.24 14.62
N LEU A 25 2.61 -21.45 14.41
CA LEU A 25 4.00 -21.64 13.98
C LEU A 25 4.23 -21.15 12.54
N ALA A 26 3.27 -21.30 11.65
CA ALA A 26 3.34 -20.75 10.31
C ALA A 26 3.36 -19.21 10.34
N ALA A 27 2.52 -18.58 11.19
CA ALA A 27 2.58 -17.15 11.44
C ALA A 27 3.95 -16.72 12.03
N ALA A 28 4.48 -17.48 12.98
CA ALA A 28 5.80 -17.24 13.56
C ALA A 28 6.90 -17.28 12.49
N ALA A 29 6.88 -18.29 11.61
CA ALA A 29 7.83 -18.41 10.50
C ALA A 29 7.71 -17.23 9.53
N TYR A 30 6.51 -16.82 9.21
CA TYR A 30 6.28 -15.62 8.38
C TYR A 30 6.88 -14.35 9.00
N TYR A 31 6.67 -14.09 10.30
CA TYR A 31 7.24 -12.91 10.95
C TYR A 31 8.75 -13.00 11.16
N LEU A 32 9.30 -14.21 11.29
CA LEU A 32 10.75 -14.40 11.25
C LEU A 32 11.31 -14.03 9.86
N LEU A 33 10.65 -14.45 8.77
CA LEU A 33 11.02 -14.04 7.42
C LEU A 33 10.89 -12.51 7.25
N ALA A 34 9.90 -11.88 7.86
CA ALA A 34 9.75 -10.43 7.82
C ALA A 34 10.93 -9.70 8.52
N VAL A 35 11.38 -10.22 9.67
CA VAL A 35 12.57 -9.69 10.37
C VAL A 35 13.82 -9.85 9.50
N ILE A 36 14.01 -11.03 8.88
CA ILE A 36 15.14 -11.28 7.97
C ILE A 36 15.08 -10.35 6.75
N ALA A 37 13.90 -10.21 6.13
CA ALA A 37 13.70 -9.34 4.99
C ALA A 37 14.03 -7.87 5.31
N ALA A 38 13.63 -7.40 6.50
CA ALA A 38 13.92 -6.06 6.98
C ALA A 38 15.42 -5.84 7.25
N ALA A 39 16.10 -6.84 7.80
CA ALA A 39 17.54 -6.79 8.03
C ALA A 39 18.32 -6.74 6.71
N LEU A 40 17.94 -7.57 5.73
CA LEU A 40 18.50 -7.54 4.37
C LEU A 40 18.21 -6.22 3.66
N TRP A 41 16.98 -5.71 3.76
CA TRP A 41 16.63 -4.41 3.22
C TRP A 41 17.58 -3.31 3.72
N LYS A 42 17.77 -3.22 5.02
CA LYS A 42 18.66 -2.23 5.63
C LYS A 42 20.11 -2.37 5.18
N ALA A 43 20.59 -3.62 4.98
CA ALA A 43 21.94 -3.90 4.56
C ALA A 43 22.20 -3.60 3.08
N THR A 44 21.19 -3.78 2.21
CA THR A 44 21.32 -3.71 0.74
C THR A 44 20.86 -2.39 0.13
N HIS A 45 20.29 -1.48 0.93
CA HIS A 45 19.83 -0.18 0.46
C HIS A 45 20.62 0.96 1.13
N PRO A 46 21.94 1.09 0.83
CA PRO A 46 22.70 2.28 1.20
C PRO A 46 22.09 3.49 0.46
N ARG A 47 22.32 4.69 0.99
CA ARG A 47 21.98 5.91 0.26
C ARG A 47 22.66 5.85 -1.10
N LEU A 48 21.86 5.79 -2.17
CA LEU A 48 22.38 5.87 -3.52
C LEU A 48 22.76 7.31 -3.80
N GLU A 49 24.02 7.56 -4.08
CA GLU A 49 24.46 8.84 -4.66
C GLU A 49 24.11 8.76 -6.16
N SER A 50 23.25 9.65 -6.61
CA SER A 50 22.92 9.78 -8.04
C SER A 50 24.06 10.55 -8.71
N HIS A 51 24.59 9.98 -9.78
CA HIS A 51 25.60 10.64 -10.62
C HIS A 51 24.94 11.47 -11.73
N SER A 52 23.69 11.19 -12.08
CA SER A 52 22.91 11.92 -13.07
C SER A 52 21.64 12.49 -12.44
N GLN A 53 21.18 13.62 -12.97
CA GLN A 53 19.97 14.30 -12.51
C GLN A 53 19.08 14.56 -13.71
N PRO A 54 18.53 13.49 -14.35
CA PRO A 54 17.74 13.66 -15.54
C PRO A 54 16.45 14.45 -15.24
N PRO A 55 16.02 15.31 -16.18
CA PRO A 55 14.77 16.05 -16.03
C PRO A 55 13.57 15.15 -15.76
N LEU A 56 12.61 15.63 -14.96
CA LEU A 56 11.51 14.83 -14.41
C LEU A 56 10.15 15.52 -14.57
N SER A 57 9.16 14.81 -15.12
CA SER A 57 7.76 15.23 -15.12
C SER A 57 6.97 14.53 -14.03
N ILE A 58 6.43 15.31 -13.09
CA ILE A 58 5.60 14.82 -11.99
C ILE A 58 4.14 14.90 -12.41
N LEU A 59 3.46 13.76 -12.45
CA LEU A 59 2.06 13.64 -12.85
C LEU A 59 1.21 13.43 -11.60
N LYS A 60 0.42 14.43 -11.22
CA LYS A 60 -0.45 14.43 -10.04
C LYS A 60 -1.92 14.43 -10.44
N PRO A 61 -2.58 13.25 -10.47
CA PRO A 61 -4.03 13.20 -10.62
C PRO A 61 -4.69 13.64 -9.31
N ILE A 62 -5.57 14.64 -9.37
CA ILE A 62 -6.20 15.25 -8.22
C ILE A 62 -7.72 15.02 -8.29
N HIS A 63 -8.33 14.77 -7.13
CA HIS A 63 -9.76 14.71 -6.95
C HIS A 63 -10.13 15.11 -5.53
N GLY A 64 -10.60 16.33 -5.36
CA GLY A 64 -10.87 16.91 -4.06
C GLY A 64 -9.62 17.30 -3.29
N ARG A 65 -9.82 17.80 -2.09
CA ARG A 65 -8.78 18.29 -1.20
C ARG A 65 -8.56 17.27 -0.06
N ASP A 66 -7.53 16.46 -0.18
CA ASP A 66 -7.15 15.50 0.86
C ASP A 66 -6.62 16.24 2.13
N PRO A 67 -6.59 15.60 3.29
CA PRO A 67 -5.91 16.15 4.45
C PRO A 67 -4.45 16.49 4.12
N ARG A 68 -3.94 17.61 4.64
CA ARG A 68 -2.58 18.12 4.39
C ARG A 68 -2.21 18.24 2.89
N PHE A 69 -3.21 18.38 2.00
CA PHE A 69 -2.97 18.45 0.55
C PHE A 69 -1.95 19.51 0.16
N TYR A 70 -2.06 20.73 0.74
CA TYR A 70 -1.11 21.80 0.44
C TYR A 70 0.33 21.43 0.82
N GLU A 71 0.54 20.82 1.98
CA GLU A 71 1.86 20.36 2.42
C GLU A 71 2.42 19.30 1.47
N ALA A 72 1.58 18.38 1.02
CA ALA A 72 1.98 17.34 0.06
C ALA A 72 2.49 17.97 -1.25
N ILE A 73 1.72 18.87 -1.88
CA ILE A 73 2.15 19.49 -3.14
C ILE A 73 3.32 20.44 -2.96
N PHE A 74 3.38 21.15 -1.82
CA PHE A 74 4.52 22.00 -1.46
C PHE A 74 5.82 21.20 -1.33
N SER A 75 5.78 20.04 -0.69
CA SER A 75 6.98 19.20 -0.49
C SER A 75 7.62 18.77 -1.82
N HIS A 76 6.81 18.63 -2.89
CA HIS A 76 7.30 18.34 -4.24
C HIS A 76 7.87 19.60 -4.92
N ALA A 77 7.20 20.74 -4.81
CA ALA A 77 7.65 21.99 -5.44
C ALA A 77 8.93 22.53 -4.80
N ALA A 78 9.14 22.26 -3.50
CA ALA A 78 10.30 22.69 -2.72
C ALA A 78 11.56 21.82 -2.89
N GLN A 79 11.51 20.76 -3.71
CA GLN A 79 12.67 19.90 -3.95
C GLN A 79 13.83 20.67 -4.59
N THR A 80 15.06 20.40 -4.09
CA THR A 80 16.31 20.90 -4.64
C THR A 80 16.79 20.01 -5.79
N TYR A 81 16.01 19.93 -6.85
CA TYR A 81 16.32 19.14 -8.04
C TYR A 81 16.47 20.10 -9.24
N PRO A 82 17.45 19.91 -10.14
CA PRO A 82 17.78 20.92 -11.15
C PRO A 82 16.63 21.25 -12.09
N GLU A 83 16.00 20.24 -12.65
CA GLU A 83 15.00 20.44 -13.70
C GLU A 83 13.84 19.47 -13.54
N PHE A 84 12.65 20.03 -13.26
CA PHE A 84 11.41 19.25 -13.21
C PHE A 84 10.19 20.13 -13.46
N GLU A 85 9.09 19.51 -13.79
CA GLU A 85 7.77 20.13 -13.88
C GLU A 85 6.74 19.34 -13.06
N ILE A 86 5.66 20.00 -12.68
CA ILE A 86 4.52 19.39 -11.98
C ILE A 86 3.26 19.62 -12.82
N LEU A 87 2.61 18.55 -13.22
CA LEU A 87 1.36 18.57 -13.98
C LEU A 87 0.24 18.07 -13.06
N PHE A 88 -0.67 18.96 -12.69
CA PHE A 88 -1.87 18.64 -11.93
C PHE A 88 -3.01 18.37 -12.89
N GLY A 89 -3.61 17.20 -12.82
CA GLY A 89 -4.77 16.82 -13.63
C GLY A 89 -6.02 16.68 -12.76
N LEU A 90 -7.08 17.38 -13.13
CA LEU A 90 -8.37 17.37 -12.44
C LEU A 90 -9.48 17.06 -13.43
N THR A 91 -10.54 16.40 -12.98
CA THR A 91 -11.72 16.15 -13.82
C THR A 91 -12.76 17.26 -13.69
N ASP A 92 -12.78 17.96 -12.56
CA ASP A 92 -13.71 19.02 -12.24
C ASP A 92 -13.02 20.40 -12.31
N PRO A 93 -13.50 21.36 -13.12
CA PRO A 93 -12.97 22.72 -13.17
C PRO A 93 -13.22 23.53 -11.89
N ASP A 94 -14.13 23.08 -11.02
CA ASP A 94 -14.47 23.72 -9.75
C ASP A 94 -13.94 22.95 -8.53
N ASP A 95 -12.97 22.03 -8.72
CA ASP A 95 -12.38 21.23 -7.65
C ASP A 95 -11.73 22.12 -6.58
N PRO A 96 -12.03 21.92 -5.29
CA PRO A 96 -11.53 22.76 -4.20
C PRO A 96 -9.99 22.75 -4.07
N ALA A 97 -9.30 21.76 -4.61
CA ALA A 97 -7.84 21.70 -4.61
C ALA A 97 -7.19 22.77 -5.50
N LEU A 98 -7.94 23.37 -6.43
CA LEU A 98 -7.42 24.40 -7.34
C LEU A 98 -6.92 25.65 -6.59
N GLU A 99 -7.54 26.03 -5.49
CA GLU A 99 -7.10 27.16 -4.66
C GLU A 99 -5.65 26.93 -4.18
N ASP A 100 -5.36 25.76 -3.64
CA ASP A 100 -4.04 25.39 -3.16
C ASP A 100 -3.01 25.30 -4.30
N ILE A 101 -3.39 24.80 -5.47
CA ILE A 101 -2.50 24.71 -6.63
C ILE A 101 -2.18 26.10 -7.18
N HIS A 102 -3.15 27.01 -7.22
CA HIS A 102 -2.91 28.40 -7.60
C HIS A 102 -1.98 29.10 -6.61
N ARG A 103 -2.16 28.89 -5.31
CA ARG A 103 -1.26 29.40 -4.27
C ARG A 103 0.14 28.85 -4.48
N LEU A 104 0.32 27.56 -4.73
CA LEU A 104 1.62 26.93 -4.99
C LEU A 104 2.33 27.59 -6.20
N ARG A 105 1.58 27.88 -7.28
CA ARG A 105 2.16 28.56 -8.47
C ARG A 105 2.66 29.98 -8.15
N GLN A 106 1.99 30.68 -7.24
CA GLN A 106 2.43 32.01 -6.83
C GLN A 106 3.68 31.95 -5.95
N GLU A 107 3.79 30.93 -5.09
CA GLU A 107 4.96 30.73 -4.21
C GLU A 107 6.19 30.23 -4.99
N PHE A 108 5.99 29.49 -6.08
CA PHE A 108 7.05 28.94 -6.93
C PHE A 108 6.98 29.44 -8.39
N PRO A 109 7.12 30.75 -8.65
CA PRO A 109 6.91 31.34 -9.99
C PRO A 109 7.94 30.85 -11.03
N ASN A 110 9.09 30.38 -10.58
CA ASN A 110 10.15 29.84 -11.46
C ASN A 110 9.99 28.33 -11.73
N ARG A 111 9.04 27.64 -11.09
CA ARG A 111 8.73 26.22 -11.34
C ARG A 111 7.64 26.12 -12.39
N ARG A 112 7.83 25.20 -13.33
CA ARG A 112 6.75 24.87 -14.25
C ARG A 112 5.69 24.05 -13.51
N ILE A 113 4.59 24.70 -13.19
CA ILE A 113 3.40 24.07 -12.60
C ILE A 113 2.24 24.29 -13.56
N GLU A 114 1.69 23.23 -14.10
CA GLU A 114 0.60 23.23 -15.07
C GLU A 114 -0.66 22.62 -14.45
N ILE A 115 -1.82 23.21 -14.74
CA ILE A 115 -3.13 22.70 -14.35
C ILE A 115 -3.83 22.25 -15.63
N VAL A 116 -4.29 21.00 -15.64
CA VAL A 116 -4.96 20.40 -16.79
C VAL A 116 -6.32 19.88 -16.36
N ILE A 117 -7.38 20.45 -16.94
CA ILE A 117 -8.73 19.91 -16.76
C ILE A 117 -8.94 18.81 -17.78
N VAL A 118 -9.19 17.59 -17.29
CA VAL A 118 -9.25 16.36 -18.08
C VAL A 118 -10.63 15.72 -17.94
N PRO A 119 -11.59 16.03 -18.81
CA PRO A 119 -12.81 15.24 -18.86
C PRO A 119 -12.47 13.82 -19.29
N THR A 120 -12.77 12.85 -18.44
CA THR A 120 -12.46 11.44 -18.72
C THR A 120 -13.69 10.56 -18.55
N THR A 121 -13.83 9.59 -19.45
CA THR A 121 -14.82 8.51 -19.38
C THR A 121 -14.19 7.16 -19.05
N ALA A 122 -12.89 7.15 -18.73
CA ALA A 122 -12.19 5.93 -18.36
C ALA A 122 -12.82 5.31 -17.11
N PRO A 123 -12.99 3.98 -17.04
CA PRO A 123 -13.49 3.28 -15.86
C PRO A 123 -12.70 3.63 -14.59
N ASN A 124 -11.36 3.68 -14.70
CA ASN A 124 -10.49 4.27 -13.69
C ASN A 124 -10.19 5.71 -14.07
N ALA A 125 -10.92 6.66 -13.48
CA ALA A 125 -10.78 8.08 -13.79
C ALA A 125 -9.36 8.62 -13.49
N LYS A 126 -8.69 8.12 -12.43
CA LYS A 126 -7.28 8.46 -12.11
C LYS A 126 -6.37 8.14 -13.29
N VAL A 127 -6.52 6.95 -13.86
CA VAL A 127 -5.71 6.50 -15.00
C VAL A 127 -6.04 7.30 -16.26
N GLY A 128 -7.32 7.64 -16.47
CA GLY A 128 -7.72 8.53 -17.58
C GLY A 128 -7.05 9.90 -17.51
N VAL A 129 -6.97 10.47 -16.30
CA VAL A 129 -6.24 11.72 -16.05
C VAL A 129 -4.74 11.54 -16.31
N LEU A 130 -4.12 10.46 -15.78
CA LEU A 130 -2.70 10.17 -15.99
C LEU A 130 -2.34 10.00 -17.47
N ALA A 131 -3.22 9.42 -18.29
CA ALA A 131 -3.01 9.27 -19.72
C ALA A 131 -2.88 10.64 -20.41
N GLU A 132 -3.70 11.63 -20.03
CA GLU A 132 -3.60 12.97 -20.59
C GLU A 132 -2.37 13.72 -20.09
N LEU A 133 -2.05 13.60 -18.79
CA LEU A 133 -0.85 14.22 -18.22
C LEU A 133 0.43 13.67 -18.87
N ALA A 134 0.51 12.35 -19.11
CA ALA A 134 1.66 11.73 -19.77
C ALA A 134 1.88 12.24 -21.21
N ARG A 135 0.80 12.56 -21.94
CA ARG A 135 0.90 13.16 -23.29
C ARG A 135 1.43 14.59 -23.27
N ARG A 136 1.28 15.31 -22.16
CA ARG A 136 1.75 16.70 -21.97
C ARG A 136 3.10 16.79 -21.29
N ALA A 137 3.56 15.69 -20.71
CA ALA A 137 4.86 15.62 -20.05
C ALA A 137 6.00 15.95 -21.06
N ARG A 138 6.93 16.78 -20.62
CA ARG A 138 8.07 17.22 -21.43
C ARG A 138 9.26 16.29 -21.36
N TYR A 139 9.39 15.55 -20.23
CA TYR A 139 10.59 14.80 -19.92
C TYR A 139 10.35 13.30 -19.99
N ASP A 140 11.42 12.57 -20.30
CA ASP A 140 11.39 11.13 -20.48
C ASP A 140 11.22 10.34 -19.19
N LEU A 141 11.50 10.96 -18.04
CA LEU A 141 11.19 10.37 -16.74
C LEU A 141 9.86 10.91 -16.24
N LEU A 142 8.97 9.96 -15.92
CA LEU A 142 7.67 10.24 -15.37
C LEU A 142 7.62 9.78 -13.90
N LEU A 143 7.16 10.64 -13.02
CA LEU A 143 6.88 10.33 -11.63
C LEU A 143 5.38 10.48 -11.39
N VAL A 144 4.76 9.41 -10.89
CA VAL A 144 3.36 9.39 -10.46
C VAL A 144 3.32 9.11 -8.97
N ASN A 145 2.57 9.89 -8.23
CA ASN A 145 2.18 9.57 -6.86
C ASN A 145 0.80 10.16 -6.52
N ASP A 146 0.21 9.62 -5.46
CA ASP A 146 -1.09 10.08 -4.98
C ASP A 146 -1.03 11.53 -4.47
N SER A 147 -2.18 12.18 -4.38
CA SER A 147 -2.32 13.61 -4.07
C SER A 147 -1.82 14.00 -2.69
N ASP A 148 -1.92 13.06 -1.74
CA ASP A 148 -1.64 13.21 -0.30
C ASP A 148 -0.21 12.85 0.10
N ILE A 149 0.65 12.52 -0.84
CA ILE A 149 2.03 12.09 -0.55
C ILE A 149 2.92 13.28 -0.21
N VAL A 150 3.46 13.26 1.00
CA VAL A 150 4.49 14.18 1.49
C VAL A 150 5.86 13.51 1.35
N VAL A 151 6.86 14.27 0.89
CA VAL A 151 8.20 13.77 0.59
C VAL A 151 9.28 14.60 1.28
N ASP A 152 10.35 13.94 1.73
CA ASP A 152 11.51 14.58 2.33
C ASP A 152 12.38 15.31 1.28
N PRO A 153 13.19 16.29 1.66
CA PRO A 153 14.23 16.87 0.80
C PRO A 153 15.16 15.77 0.24
N GLY A 154 15.49 15.89 -1.07
CA GLY A 154 16.31 14.89 -1.75
C GLY A 154 15.54 13.67 -2.28
N TYR A 155 14.21 13.65 -2.14
CA TYR A 155 13.37 12.56 -2.64
C TYR A 155 13.58 12.29 -4.13
N PHE A 156 13.59 13.33 -4.99
CA PHE A 156 13.76 13.12 -6.43
C PHE A 156 15.09 12.47 -6.76
N HIS A 157 16.18 12.83 -6.08
CA HIS A 157 17.46 12.16 -6.25
C HIS A 157 17.40 10.68 -5.89
N ALA A 158 16.75 10.34 -4.77
CA ALA A 158 16.66 8.97 -4.29
C ALA A 158 15.83 8.07 -5.20
N VAL A 159 14.78 8.61 -5.84
CA VAL A 159 13.89 7.81 -6.70
C VAL A 159 14.35 7.75 -8.16
N THR A 160 15.18 8.68 -8.62
CA THR A 160 15.73 8.65 -9.99
C THR A 160 17.03 7.86 -10.09
N ALA A 161 17.85 7.84 -9.02
CA ALA A 161 19.15 7.16 -9.01
C ALA A 161 19.10 5.68 -9.46
N PRO A 162 18.14 4.84 -9.03
CA PRO A 162 18.11 3.44 -9.48
C PRO A 162 17.86 3.28 -10.99
N LEU A 163 17.30 4.29 -11.64
CA LEU A 163 17.06 4.27 -13.09
C LEU A 163 18.34 4.52 -13.92
N GLU A 164 19.47 4.85 -13.29
CA GLU A 164 20.77 4.86 -13.99
C GLU A 164 21.14 3.46 -14.53
N ASP A 165 20.67 2.41 -13.85
CA ASP A 165 20.74 1.04 -14.36
C ASP A 165 19.64 0.84 -15.44
N PRO A 166 20.03 0.57 -16.71
CA PRO A 166 19.06 0.40 -17.80
C PRO A 166 18.16 -0.83 -17.64
N SER A 167 18.52 -1.78 -16.77
CA SER A 167 17.67 -2.94 -16.47
C SER A 167 16.50 -2.59 -15.52
N VAL A 168 16.54 -1.42 -14.86
CA VAL A 168 15.47 -0.95 -13.98
C VAL A 168 14.44 -0.18 -14.81
N GLY A 169 13.21 -0.65 -14.83
CA GLY A 169 12.11 -0.02 -15.56
C GLY A 169 11.20 0.84 -14.70
N LEU A 170 11.08 0.50 -13.41
CA LEU A 170 10.23 1.22 -12.47
C LEU A 170 10.86 1.26 -11.07
N VAL A 171 10.76 2.41 -10.43
CA VAL A 171 11.16 2.62 -9.03
C VAL A 171 9.92 2.98 -8.22
N THR A 172 9.79 2.39 -7.04
CA THR A 172 8.72 2.65 -6.08
C THR A 172 9.29 2.83 -4.67
N CYS A 173 8.45 3.23 -3.70
CA CYS A 173 8.87 3.45 -2.31
C CYS A 173 7.94 2.75 -1.33
N LEU A 174 8.49 2.36 -0.17
CA LEU A 174 7.68 2.12 1.00
C LEU A 174 7.13 3.45 1.53
N TYR A 175 6.04 3.38 2.28
CA TYR A 175 5.43 4.55 2.89
C TYR A 175 4.98 4.28 4.33
N ARG A 176 4.83 5.35 5.09
CA ARG A 176 4.18 5.40 6.39
C ARG A 176 2.94 6.28 6.31
N ALA A 177 2.03 6.15 7.25
CA ALA A 177 0.80 6.93 7.28
C ALA A 177 0.72 7.78 8.55
N GLN A 178 0.35 9.05 8.40
CA GLN A 178 -0.06 9.92 9.51
C GLN A 178 -1.56 9.74 9.78
N ALA A 179 -1.98 10.01 11.01
CA ALA A 179 -3.34 9.78 11.46
C ALA A 179 -3.73 10.75 12.57
N GLU A 180 -4.99 11.23 12.55
CA GLU A 180 -5.51 12.19 13.51
C GLU A 180 -6.57 11.60 14.45
N SER A 181 -7.17 10.43 14.09
CA SER A 181 -8.16 9.74 14.90
C SER A 181 -7.65 8.38 15.40
N PHE A 182 -8.35 7.79 16.36
CA PHE A 182 -8.04 6.45 16.82
C PHE A 182 -8.24 5.38 15.72
N ALA A 183 -9.24 5.55 14.86
CA ALA A 183 -9.51 4.64 13.76
C ALA A 183 -8.42 4.74 12.68
N SER A 184 -8.04 5.95 12.26
CA SER A 184 -6.95 6.16 11.32
C SER A 184 -5.59 5.75 11.91
N SER A 185 -5.37 5.93 13.24
CA SER A 185 -4.16 5.41 13.91
C SER A 185 -4.06 3.89 13.87
N ALA A 186 -5.19 3.18 13.99
CA ALA A 186 -5.22 1.72 13.81
C ALA A 186 -4.91 1.31 12.37
N GLU A 187 -5.32 2.09 11.38
CA GLU A 187 -4.97 1.87 9.97
C GLU A 187 -3.50 2.17 9.71
N ALA A 188 -2.97 3.30 10.17
CA ALA A 188 -1.56 3.66 10.05
C ALA A 188 -0.65 2.59 10.67
N LEU A 189 -1.03 2.07 11.85
CA LEU A 189 -0.36 0.94 12.48
C LEU A 189 -0.40 -0.31 11.60
N GLY A 190 -1.51 -0.57 10.91
CA GLY A 190 -1.64 -1.66 9.93
C GLY A 190 -0.70 -1.49 8.74
N VAL A 191 -0.59 -0.29 8.19
CA VAL A 191 0.39 0.04 7.14
C VAL A 191 1.80 -0.29 7.61
N ALA A 192 2.18 0.14 8.80
CA ALA A 192 3.54 -0.01 9.31
C ALA A 192 3.88 -1.44 9.77
N THR A 193 2.93 -2.17 10.35
CA THR A 193 3.22 -3.45 11.02
C THR A 193 2.64 -4.68 10.36
N GLU A 194 1.85 -4.51 9.28
CA GLU A 194 1.20 -5.59 8.53
C GLU A 194 1.51 -5.47 7.02
N PHE A 195 1.22 -4.33 6.41
CA PHE A 195 1.44 -4.10 4.99
C PHE A 195 2.93 -4.03 4.65
N ALA A 196 3.73 -3.17 5.30
CA ALA A 196 5.16 -3.06 5.00
C ALA A 196 5.93 -4.38 5.23
N PRO A 197 5.71 -5.15 6.30
CA PRO A 197 6.25 -6.52 6.40
C PRO A 197 5.87 -7.40 5.22
N SER A 198 4.62 -7.35 4.73
CA SER A 198 4.17 -8.17 3.61
C SER A 198 4.89 -7.83 2.31
N VAL A 199 5.14 -6.55 2.07
CA VAL A 199 5.93 -6.07 0.92
C VAL A 199 7.37 -6.60 1.00
N LEU A 200 8.02 -6.47 2.17
CA LEU A 200 9.40 -6.94 2.36
C LEU A 200 9.52 -8.45 2.19
N VAL A 201 8.58 -9.24 2.76
CA VAL A 201 8.55 -10.70 2.59
C VAL A 201 8.29 -11.08 1.13
N ALA A 202 7.35 -10.43 0.46
CA ALA A 202 7.08 -10.67 -0.96
C ALA A 202 8.34 -10.45 -1.81
N ARG A 203 9.08 -9.37 -1.56
CA ARG A 203 10.37 -9.08 -2.22
C ARG A 203 11.42 -10.14 -1.93
N LEU A 204 11.57 -10.56 -0.67
CA LEU A 204 12.50 -11.62 -0.26
C LEU A 204 12.21 -12.93 -0.98
N LEU A 205 10.93 -13.27 -1.19
CA LEU A 205 10.48 -14.47 -1.88
C LEU A 205 10.49 -14.34 -3.42
N GLY A 206 11.06 -13.27 -3.97
CA GLY A 206 11.19 -13.06 -5.42
C GLY A 206 9.95 -12.54 -6.12
N VAL A 207 8.92 -12.13 -5.38
CA VAL A 207 7.76 -11.43 -5.94
C VAL A 207 8.17 -9.99 -6.23
N ALA A 208 8.40 -9.69 -7.50
CA ALA A 208 9.02 -8.43 -7.92
C ALA A 208 8.18 -7.63 -8.91
N GLU A 209 7.00 -8.10 -9.24
CA GLU A 209 6.16 -7.59 -10.35
C GLU A 209 5.16 -6.48 -9.95
N PHE A 210 5.32 -5.85 -8.80
CA PHE A 210 4.37 -4.86 -8.31
C PHE A 210 5.05 -3.53 -7.94
N ALA A 211 4.30 -2.45 -8.08
CA ALA A 211 4.63 -1.13 -7.59
C ALA A 211 3.62 -0.69 -6.52
N LEU A 212 3.91 0.39 -5.82
CA LEU A 212 3.03 1.04 -4.84
C LEU A 212 2.66 2.43 -5.35
N GLY A 213 1.37 2.76 -5.32
CA GLY A 213 0.81 4.02 -5.81
C GLY A 213 1.36 5.27 -5.12
N SER A 214 1.94 5.10 -3.93
CA SER A 214 2.62 6.18 -3.21
C SER A 214 3.79 6.78 -3.99
N THR A 215 4.47 5.99 -4.83
CA THR A 215 5.55 6.45 -5.72
C THR A 215 5.76 5.47 -6.86
N MET A 216 5.72 5.97 -8.09
CA MET A 216 6.09 5.22 -9.28
C MET A 216 6.90 6.12 -10.21
N VAL A 217 8.18 5.80 -10.41
CA VAL A 217 9.05 6.52 -11.35
C VAL A 217 9.50 5.57 -12.43
N PHE A 218 9.31 5.95 -13.67
CA PHE A 218 9.61 5.10 -14.84
C PHE A 218 9.88 5.94 -16.08
N ARG A 219 10.45 5.30 -17.11
CA ARG A 219 10.67 5.97 -18.39
C ARG A 219 9.41 6.02 -19.23
N ALA A 220 9.17 7.13 -19.92
CA ALA A 220 8.07 7.28 -20.87
C ALA A 220 8.10 6.19 -21.96
N GLU A 221 9.29 5.76 -22.40
CA GLU A 221 9.46 4.65 -23.33
C GLU A 221 8.85 3.34 -22.79
N ALA A 222 9.09 3.01 -21.51
CA ALA A 222 8.53 1.81 -20.91
C ALA A 222 6.99 1.88 -20.88
N LEU A 223 6.43 3.05 -20.57
CA LEU A 223 4.99 3.29 -20.63
C LEU A 223 4.44 3.11 -22.04
N GLN A 224 5.09 3.67 -23.04
CA GLN A 224 4.68 3.54 -24.45
C GLN A 224 4.70 2.07 -24.90
N ARG A 225 5.73 1.31 -24.52
CA ARG A 225 5.87 -0.12 -24.87
C ARG A 225 4.78 -1.01 -24.27
N ILE A 226 4.19 -0.66 -23.14
CA ILE A 226 3.04 -1.38 -22.58
C ILE A 226 1.70 -0.93 -23.18
N GLY A 227 1.67 0.07 -24.05
CA GLY A 227 0.46 0.64 -24.66
C GLY A 227 -0.10 1.85 -23.94
N GLY A 228 0.73 2.59 -23.18
CA GLY A 228 0.31 3.77 -22.43
C GLY A 228 -0.48 3.45 -21.16
N PHE A 229 -0.97 4.48 -20.50
CA PHE A 229 -1.90 4.33 -19.38
C PHE A 229 -3.24 3.73 -19.82
N GLU A 230 -3.59 3.84 -21.08
CA GLU A 230 -4.79 3.24 -21.69
C GLU A 230 -4.84 1.72 -21.49
N ALA A 231 -3.69 1.05 -21.52
CA ALA A 231 -3.61 -0.40 -21.31
C ALA A 231 -4.07 -0.86 -19.91
N ILE A 232 -4.09 0.05 -18.94
CA ILE A 232 -4.46 -0.25 -17.55
C ILE A 232 -5.69 0.54 -17.07
N ALA A 233 -6.33 1.33 -17.95
CA ALA A 233 -7.43 2.23 -17.60
C ALA A 233 -8.72 1.53 -17.11
N GLU A 234 -8.84 0.22 -17.35
CA GLU A 234 -9.96 -0.58 -16.88
C GLU A 234 -9.74 -1.22 -15.50
N TYR A 235 -8.51 -1.20 -14.96
CA TYR A 235 -8.17 -1.88 -13.72
C TYR A 235 -8.27 -0.95 -12.51
N ILE A 236 -8.73 -1.53 -11.37
CA ILE A 236 -8.80 -0.81 -10.10
C ILE A 236 -7.41 -0.59 -9.46
N ALA A 237 -6.51 -1.57 -9.60
CA ALA A 237 -5.15 -1.55 -9.07
C ALA A 237 -4.18 -1.06 -10.16
N ASP A 238 -4.20 0.23 -10.45
CA ASP A 238 -3.38 0.85 -11.49
C ASP A 238 -1.87 0.68 -11.22
N ASP A 239 -1.44 0.82 -10.00
CA ASP A 239 -0.06 0.66 -9.55
C ASP A 239 0.46 -0.78 -9.73
N TYR A 240 -0.32 -1.77 -9.30
CA TYR A 240 -0.01 -3.18 -9.50
C TYR A 240 0.08 -3.52 -11.01
N GLN A 241 -0.88 -3.04 -11.80
CA GLN A 241 -0.90 -3.33 -13.24
C GLN A 241 0.26 -2.64 -13.96
N LEU A 242 0.56 -1.39 -13.63
CA LEU A 242 1.71 -0.70 -14.20
C LEU A 242 3.02 -1.47 -13.92
N GLY A 243 3.22 -1.85 -12.65
CA GLY A 243 4.37 -2.65 -12.26
C GLY A 243 4.45 -3.97 -13.02
N ARG A 244 3.34 -4.72 -13.07
CA ARG A 244 3.24 -6.01 -13.75
C ARG A 244 3.56 -5.89 -15.26
N HIS A 245 3.01 -4.90 -15.95
CA HIS A 245 3.23 -4.72 -17.38
C HIS A 245 4.69 -4.32 -17.67
N ILE A 246 5.27 -3.39 -16.89
CA ILE A 246 6.68 -2.99 -17.05
C ILE A 246 7.62 -4.16 -16.75
N ASN A 247 7.34 -4.93 -15.67
CA ASN A 247 8.11 -6.14 -15.39
C ASN A 247 7.99 -7.20 -16.49
N GLY A 248 6.81 -7.32 -17.10
CA GLY A 248 6.57 -8.22 -18.24
C GLY A 248 7.40 -7.88 -19.48
N LEU A 249 7.93 -6.67 -19.61
CA LEU A 249 8.90 -6.29 -20.64
C LEU A 249 10.34 -6.75 -20.33
N GLY A 250 10.56 -7.42 -19.19
CA GLY A 250 11.87 -7.86 -18.73
C GLY A 250 12.60 -6.85 -17.83
N TYR A 251 11.98 -5.71 -17.51
CA TYR A 251 12.56 -4.75 -16.60
C TYR A 251 12.41 -5.17 -15.13
N ARG A 252 13.36 -4.76 -14.31
CA ARG A 252 13.28 -4.90 -12.85
C ARG A 252 12.52 -3.73 -12.23
N ILE A 253 11.78 -4.03 -11.16
CA ILE A 253 11.18 -3.04 -10.27
C ILE A 253 12.05 -2.93 -9.03
N VAL A 254 12.44 -1.72 -8.65
CA VAL A 254 13.30 -1.43 -7.51
C VAL A 254 12.56 -0.58 -6.48
N PHE A 255 12.76 -0.86 -5.21
CA PHE A 255 12.32 -0.01 -4.12
C PHE A 255 13.45 0.95 -3.75
N ALA A 256 13.19 2.26 -3.83
CA ALA A 256 14.17 3.26 -3.42
C ALA A 256 14.34 3.27 -1.88
N PRO A 257 15.55 3.63 -1.36
CA PRO A 257 15.85 3.67 0.07
C PRO A 257 15.27 4.92 0.76
N VAL A 258 14.08 5.34 0.35
CA VAL A 258 13.37 6.49 0.90
C VAL A 258 11.95 6.07 1.27
N ILE A 259 11.46 6.61 2.38
CA ILE A 259 10.10 6.38 2.87
C ILE A 259 9.32 7.66 2.63
N VAL A 260 8.18 7.54 1.96
CA VAL A 260 7.25 8.66 1.78
C VAL A 260 6.12 8.60 2.81
N GLU A 261 5.38 9.69 2.95
CA GLU A 261 4.32 9.79 3.96
C GLU A 261 2.99 10.08 3.28
N THR A 262 1.95 9.33 3.65
CA THR A 262 0.54 9.59 3.31
C THR A 262 -0.20 10.09 4.55
N ASP A 263 -1.33 10.74 4.38
CA ASP A 263 -2.15 11.23 5.48
C ASP A 263 -3.56 10.63 5.41
N LEU A 264 -3.94 9.95 6.49
CA LEU A 264 -5.27 9.34 6.63
C LEU A 264 -6.29 10.28 7.31
N GLY A 265 -5.83 11.46 7.77
CA GLY A 265 -6.68 12.42 8.47
C GLY A 265 -7.40 11.84 9.67
N GLY A 266 -8.58 12.40 9.95
CA GLY A 266 -9.43 12.05 11.09
C GLY A 266 -10.54 11.04 10.73
N GLU A 267 -10.29 10.01 9.96
CA GLU A 267 -11.29 9.04 9.53
C GLU A 267 -12.02 8.35 10.70
N SER A 268 -13.30 8.06 10.49
CA SER A 268 -14.11 7.24 11.39
C SER A 268 -13.89 5.75 11.13
N TRP A 269 -14.28 4.88 12.10
CA TRP A 269 -14.23 3.43 11.93
C TRP A 269 -14.95 2.91 10.68
N LEU A 270 -16.04 3.55 10.26
CA LEU A 270 -16.76 3.15 9.06
C LEU A 270 -15.98 3.50 7.79
N GLN A 271 -15.31 4.64 7.76
CA GLN A 271 -14.47 5.05 6.64
C GLN A 271 -13.24 4.14 6.56
N THR A 272 -12.54 3.93 7.68
CA THR A 272 -11.42 2.97 7.77
C THR A 272 -11.84 1.56 7.31
N TRP A 273 -12.99 1.05 7.76
CA TRP A 273 -13.52 -0.24 7.30
C TRP A 273 -13.72 -0.28 5.79
N ARG A 274 -14.38 0.74 5.22
CA ARG A 274 -14.64 0.81 3.77
C ARG A 274 -13.34 0.88 2.97
N HIS A 275 -12.37 1.65 3.44
CA HIS A 275 -11.05 1.80 2.84
C HIS A 275 -10.29 0.47 2.85
N GLN A 276 -10.17 -0.17 4.00
CA GLN A 276 -9.52 -1.47 4.16
C GLN A 276 -10.22 -2.58 3.36
N LEU A 277 -11.55 -2.59 3.32
CA LEU A 277 -12.33 -3.56 2.55
C LEU A 277 -12.13 -3.36 1.03
N ARG A 278 -12.00 -2.12 0.57
CA ARG A 278 -11.63 -1.82 -0.81
C ARG A 278 -10.28 -2.43 -1.16
N TRP A 279 -9.25 -2.22 -0.32
CA TRP A 279 -7.92 -2.81 -0.52
C TRP A 279 -7.99 -4.34 -0.51
N SER A 280 -8.68 -4.92 0.46
CA SER A 280 -8.84 -6.37 0.59
C SER A 280 -9.44 -7.00 -0.69
N ARG A 281 -10.53 -6.43 -1.22
CA ARG A 281 -11.16 -6.88 -2.47
C ARG A 281 -10.29 -6.65 -3.69
N THR A 282 -9.60 -5.51 -3.76
CA THR A 282 -8.66 -5.19 -4.83
C THR A 282 -7.51 -6.20 -4.88
N ILE A 283 -6.89 -6.52 -3.74
CA ILE A 283 -5.83 -7.53 -3.65
C ILE A 283 -6.35 -8.91 -4.06
N ARG A 284 -7.56 -9.28 -3.62
CA ARG A 284 -8.16 -10.57 -3.96
C ARG A 284 -8.32 -10.76 -5.46
N VAL A 285 -8.79 -9.77 -6.20
CA VAL A 285 -8.99 -9.86 -7.65
C VAL A 285 -7.68 -9.69 -8.43
N SER A 286 -6.73 -8.92 -7.92
CA SER A 286 -5.43 -8.69 -8.56
C SER A 286 -4.45 -9.83 -8.34
N ARG A 287 -4.47 -10.45 -7.15
CA ARG A 287 -3.54 -11.52 -6.76
C ARG A 287 -4.17 -12.54 -5.80
N PRO A 288 -5.04 -13.43 -6.31
CA PRO A 288 -5.79 -14.37 -5.47
C PRO A 288 -4.92 -15.26 -4.58
N SER A 289 -3.83 -15.82 -5.12
CA SER A 289 -2.92 -16.68 -4.35
C SER A 289 -2.28 -15.96 -3.16
N GLY A 290 -1.85 -14.71 -3.36
CA GLY A 290 -1.33 -13.87 -2.29
C GLY A 290 -2.38 -13.55 -1.24
N TYR A 291 -3.61 -13.28 -1.66
CA TYR A 291 -4.73 -13.01 -0.77
C TYR A 291 -5.05 -14.18 0.17
N PHE A 292 -5.12 -15.39 -0.36
CA PHE A 292 -5.36 -16.57 0.50
C PHE A 292 -4.18 -16.86 1.41
N GLY A 293 -2.94 -16.69 0.93
CA GLY A 293 -1.74 -16.83 1.75
C GLY A 293 -1.68 -15.84 2.91
N TYR A 294 -2.34 -14.68 2.77
CA TYR A 294 -2.38 -13.65 3.79
C TYR A 294 -3.08 -14.10 5.09
N ALA A 295 -3.94 -15.12 5.05
CA ALA A 295 -4.58 -15.70 6.24
C ALA A 295 -3.57 -16.10 7.34
N ILE A 296 -2.36 -16.51 6.94
CA ILE A 296 -1.29 -16.91 7.89
C ILE A 296 -0.77 -15.74 8.71
N THR A 297 -0.82 -14.51 8.18
CA THR A 297 -0.23 -13.33 8.83
C THR A 297 -0.97 -12.86 10.08
N HIS A 298 -2.21 -13.33 10.31
CA HIS A 298 -3.02 -12.95 11.48
C HIS A 298 -2.55 -13.68 12.75
N ALA A 299 -1.33 -13.37 13.21
CA ALA A 299 -0.67 -14.09 14.30
C ALA A 299 -1.47 -14.05 15.62
N THR A 300 -2.17 -12.96 15.92
CA THR A 300 -3.01 -12.84 17.11
C THR A 300 -4.14 -13.87 17.10
N LEU A 301 -4.83 -14.04 15.96
CA LEU A 301 -5.89 -15.05 15.83
C LEU A 301 -5.34 -16.45 16.06
N TRP A 302 -4.24 -16.79 15.40
CA TRP A 302 -3.63 -18.12 15.51
C TRP A 302 -3.04 -18.38 16.90
N SER A 303 -2.55 -17.33 17.57
CA SER A 303 -2.13 -17.41 18.97
C SER A 303 -3.30 -17.70 19.92
N ILE A 304 -4.46 -17.09 19.70
CA ILE A 304 -5.68 -17.38 20.47
C ILE A 304 -6.10 -18.83 20.27
N VAL A 305 -6.11 -19.33 19.00
CA VAL A 305 -6.44 -20.73 18.69
C VAL A 305 -5.47 -21.69 19.37
N ALA A 306 -4.17 -21.41 19.30
CA ALA A 306 -3.14 -22.22 19.96
C ALA A 306 -3.30 -22.23 21.50
N LEU A 307 -3.58 -21.09 22.11
CA LEU A 307 -3.84 -20.98 23.56
C LEU A 307 -5.07 -21.80 23.97
N ALA A 308 -6.18 -21.70 23.23
CA ALA A 308 -7.40 -22.47 23.49
C ALA A 308 -7.14 -23.98 23.38
N ALA A 309 -6.19 -24.39 22.55
CA ALA A 309 -5.73 -25.77 22.39
C ALA A 309 -4.66 -26.19 23.43
N GLY A 310 -4.33 -25.35 24.40
CA GLY A 310 -3.28 -25.64 25.41
C GLY A 310 -1.84 -25.52 24.89
N GLN A 311 -1.65 -25.01 23.65
CA GLN A 311 -0.33 -24.85 23.01
C GLN A 311 0.26 -23.47 23.29
N TRP A 312 0.38 -23.11 24.58
CA TRP A 312 0.80 -21.78 25.04
C TRP A 312 2.19 -21.35 24.50
N TRP A 313 3.09 -22.31 24.31
CA TRP A 313 4.43 -22.06 23.78
C TRP A 313 4.41 -21.58 22.33
N ALA A 314 3.57 -22.21 21.49
CA ALA A 314 3.41 -21.81 20.08
C ALA A 314 2.78 -20.42 19.97
N ALA A 315 1.78 -20.13 20.80
CA ALA A 315 1.17 -18.82 20.90
C ALA A 315 2.19 -17.75 21.32
N GLY A 316 3.02 -18.05 22.33
CA GLY A 316 4.06 -17.14 22.81
C GLY A 316 5.10 -16.82 21.74
N ILE A 317 5.56 -17.84 21.00
CA ILE A 317 6.51 -17.65 19.89
C ILE A 317 5.90 -16.79 18.78
N ALA A 318 4.68 -17.10 18.34
CA ALA A 318 4.01 -16.37 17.28
C ALA A 318 3.78 -14.90 17.63
N MET A 319 3.29 -14.63 18.83
CA MET A 319 3.05 -13.26 19.30
C MET A 319 4.36 -12.49 19.49
N SER A 320 5.40 -13.11 20.05
CA SER A 320 6.71 -12.45 20.21
C SER A 320 7.31 -12.04 18.87
N LEU A 321 7.33 -12.95 17.89
CA LEU A 321 7.84 -12.62 16.55
C LEU A 321 6.96 -11.57 15.84
N ARG A 322 5.63 -11.63 16.03
CA ARG A 322 4.71 -10.61 15.51
C ARG A 322 5.05 -9.22 16.04
N MET A 323 5.24 -9.10 17.35
CA MET A 323 5.57 -7.83 18.00
C MET A 323 6.95 -7.33 17.57
N ILE A 324 7.96 -8.21 17.57
CA ILE A 324 9.33 -7.87 17.15
C ILE A 324 9.32 -7.37 15.69
N ALA A 325 8.70 -8.12 14.77
CA ALA A 325 8.65 -7.73 13.36
C ALA A 325 7.91 -6.42 13.16
N GLY A 326 6.74 -6.24 13.80
CA GLY A 326 5.96 -5.01 13.68
C GLY A 326 6.73 -3.78 14.18
N ILE A 327 7.32 -3.86 15.36
CA ILE A 327 8.09 -2.75 15.94
C ILE A 327 9.36 -2.49 15.13
N TRP A 328 10.10 -3.55 14.78
CA TRP A 328 11.35 -3.41 14.01
C TRP A 328 11.13 -2.77 12.64
N ILE A 329 10.09 -3.22 11.91
CA ILE A 329 9.81 -2.69 10.58
C ILE A 329 9.19 -1.30 10.68
N GLY A 330 8.19 -1.11 11.52
CA GLY A 330 7.52 0.18 11.63
C GLY A 330 8.44 1.28 12.18
N ALA A 331 9.05 1.07 13.34
CA ALA A 331 9.91 2.08 13.93
C ALA A 331 11.33 2.10 13.33
N GLY A 332 11.87 0.94 12.93
CA GLY A 332 13.25 0.83 12.46
C GLY A 332 13.44 1.09 10.96
N ILE A 333 12.53 0.58 10.11
CA ILE A 333 12.60 0.73 8.63
C ILE A 333 11.80 1.95 8.18
N LEU A 334 10.50 2.03 8.55
CA LEU A 334 9.65 3.16 8.16
C LEU A 334 9.93 4.43 8.98
N ARG A 335 10.71 4.33 10.06
CA ARG A 335 11.05 5.43 10.97
C ARG A 335 9.80 6.11 11.53
N ASP A 336 8.79 5.31 11.86
CA ASP A 336 7.53 5.79 12.42
C ASP A 336 7.56 5.63 13.95
N PRO A 337 7.70 6.72 14.73
CA PRO A 337 7.74 6.67 16.19
C PRO A 337 6.40 6.27 16.81
N GLU A 338 5.28 6.53 16.12
CA GLU A 338 3.94 6.21 16.59
C GLU A 338 3.73 4.69 16.72
N VAL A 339 4.48 3.89 15.97
CA VAL A 339 4.42 2.42 16.08
C VAL A 339 4.82 1.95 17.48
N VAL A 340 5.85 2.52 18.10
CA VAL A 340 6.27 2.15 19.45
C VAL A 340 5.21 2.56 20.47
N ARG A 341 4.66 3.77 20.32
CA ARG A 341 3.63 4.32 21.19
C ARG A 341 2.35 3.48 21.15
N ASN A 342 1.98 3.02 19.95
CA ASN A 342 0.74 2.30 19.67
C ASN A 342 0.94 0.78 19.58
N ALA A 343 2.11 0.23 19.93
CA ALA A 343 2.42 -1.20 19.80
C ALA A 343 1.42 -2.10 20.53
N TRP A 344 0.83 -1.64 21.64
CA TRP A 344 -0.20 -2.35 22.37
C TRP A 344 -1.48 -2.62 21.56
N MET A 345 -1.72 -1.83 20.50
CA MET A 345 -2.86 -2.00 19.59
C MET A 345 -2.63 -3.11 18.54
N ILE A 346 -1.41 -3.61 18.36
CA ILE A 346 -1.09 -4.61 17.34
C ILE A 346 -2.02 -5.83 17.40
N PRO A 347 -2.31 -6.45 18.57
CA PRO A 347 -3.24 -7.57 18.64
C PRO A 347 -4.67 -7.21 18.18
N PHE A 348 -5.14 -6.02 18.56
CA PHE A 348 -6.44 -5.53 18.12
C PHE A 348 -6.45 -5.31 16.59
N ARG A 349 -5.39 -4.69 16.06
CA ARG A 349 -5.25 -4.46 14.61
C ARG A 349 -5.23 -5.76 13.82
N ASP A 350 -4.57 -6.81 14.30
CA ASP A 350 -4.56 -8.14 13.66
C ASP A 350 -5.96 -8.74 13.58
N LEU A 351 -6.76 -8.64 14.65
CA LEU A 351 -8.14 -9.14 14.66
C LEU A 351 -9.05 -8.33 13.73
N PHE A 352 -8.87 -7.01 13.70
CA PHE A 352 -9.56 -6.14 12.74
C PHE A 352 -9.18 -6.48 11.30
N GLY A 353 -7.88 -6.66 11.02
CA GLY A 353 -7.36 -7.09 9.71
C GLY A 353 -7.92 -8.43 9.28
N PHE A 354 -8.02 -9.40 10.19
CA PHE A 354 -8.68 -10.68 9.92
C PHE A 354 -10.15 -10.50 9.55
N ALA A 355 -10.89 -9.65 10.29
CA ALA A 355 -12.30 -9.38 9.99
C ALA A 355 -12.47 -8.74 8.60
N VAL A 356 -11.60 -7.80 8.22
CA VAL A 356 -11.56 -7.18 6.90
C VAL A 356 -11.22 -8.23 5.82
N TRP A 357 -10.21 -9.07 6.05
CA TRP A 357 -9.84 -10.15 5.15
C TRP A 357 -11.00 -11.13 4.94
N ALA A 358 -11.65 -11.57 6.00
CA ALA A 358 -12.80 -12.46 5.93
C ALA A 358 -13.99 -11.84 5.18
N ALA A 359 -14.29 -10.56 5.44
CA ALA A 359 -15.32 -9.81 4.71
C ALA A 359 -14.95 -9.62 3.23
N GLY A 360 -13.66 -9.47 2.93
CA GLY A 360 -13.13 -9.36 1.58
C GLY A 360 -13.28 -10.64 0.74
N LEU A 361 -13.45 -11.82 1.35
CA LEU A 361 -13.72 -13.09 0.63
C LEU A 361 -15.01 -13.03 -0.17
N SER A 362 -15.96 -12.19 0.24
CA SER A 362 -17.27 -12.06 -0.38
C SER A 362 -17.46 -10.66 -1.00
N GLY A 363 -18.40 -10.62 -1.97
CA GLY A 363 -18.70 -9.37 -2.68
C GLY A 363 -17.63 -8.98 -3.71
N HIS A 364 -18.02 -8.10 -4.60
CA HIS A 364 -17.19 -7.59 -5.71
C HIS A 364 -17.31 -6.08 -5.85
N THR A 365 -18.10 -5.43 -5.00
CA THR A 365 -18.36 -4.00 -5.03
C THR A 365 -17.37 -3.28 -4.10
N VAL A 366 -16.74 -2.21 -4.57
CA VAL A 366 -15.87 -1.34 -3.78
C VAL A 366 -16.39 0.09 -3.81
N TYR A 367 -16.17 0.81 -2.70
CA TYR A 367 -16.48 2.21 -2.60
C TYR A 367 -15.19 3.02 -2.75
N TRP A 368 -15.14 3.94 -3.74
CA TRP A 368 -13.96 4.74 -4.03
C TRP A 368 -14.35 6.13 -4.54
N ARG A 369 -13.95 7.17 -3.83
CA ARG A 369 -14.19 8.59 -4.16
C ARG A 369 -15.63 8.85 -4.60
N ASP A 370 -16.57 8.59 -3.69
CA ASP A 370 -18.04 8.78 -3.86
C ASP A 370 -18.68 7.91 -4.96
N ARG A 371 -17.92 7.04 -5.62
CA ARG A 371 -18.43 6.09 -6.61
C ARG A 371 -18.45 4.67 -6.05
N THR A 372 -19.47 3.94 -6.41
CA THR A 372 -19.55 2.50 -6.13
C THR A 372 -19.16 1.75 -7.41
N LEU A 373 -18.04 1.03 -7.36
CA LEU A 373 -17.49 0.31 -8.49
C LEU A 373 -17.69 -1.18 -8.31
N ASP A 374 -18.02 -1.86 -9.42
CA ASP A 374 -18.17 -3.31 -9.49
C ASP A 374 -16.92 -3.94 -10.12
N LEU A 375 -16.28 -4.88 -9.40
CA LEU A 375 -15.03 -5.50 -9.82
C LEU A 375 -15.28 -6.86 -10.47
N GLN A 376 -14.59 -7.11 -11.58
CA GLN A 376 -14.52 -8.43 -12.20
C GLN A 376 -13.45 -9.30 -11.52
N PRO A 377 -13.49 -10.63 -11.68
CA PRO A 377 -12.47 -11.52 -11.10
C PRO A 377 -11.05 -11.29 -11.58
N ASP A 378 -10.87 -10.63 -12.73
CA ASP A 378 -9.57 -10.27 -13.31
C ASP A 378 -9.06 -8.87 -12.86
N GLY A 379 -9.80 -8.18 -11.98
CA GLY A 379 -9.46 -6.87 -11.45
C GLY A 379 -9.93 -5.69 -12.27
N ARG A 380 -10.69 -5.91 -13.36
CA ARG A 380 -11.28 -4.83 -14.14
C ARG A 380 -12.52 -4.26 -13.45
N ILE A 381 -12.76 -2.99 -13.71
CA ILE A 381 -13.97 -2.27 -13.30
C ILE A 381 -15.07 -2.56 -14.33
N ARG A 382 -16.16 -3.19 -13.90
CA ARG A 382 -17.29 -3.51 -14.80
C ARG A 382 -18.13 -2.27 -15.14
N GLY A 383 -18.14 -1.26 -14.28
CA GLY A 383 -18.98 -0.05 -14.35
C GLY A 383 -19.37 0.45 -12.97
N GLU A 384 -20.22 1.47 -12.93
CA GLU A 384 -20.79 1.93 -11.67
C GLU A 384 -21.90 0.97 -11.23
N ALA A 385 -21.77 0.44 -10.01
CA ALA A 385 -22.87 -0.30 -9.39
C ALA A 385 -24.01 0.70 -9.06
N ALA A 386 -25.25 0.29 -9.24
CA ALA A 386 -26.39 1.11 -8.83
C ALA A 386 -26.23 1.53 -7.35
N PRO A 387 -26.47 2.80 -7.01
CA PRO A 387 -26.32 3.28 -5.64
C PRO A 387 -27.23 2.47 -4.72
N ARG A 388 -26.62 1.77 -3.75
CA ARG A 388 -27.41 1.17 -2.66
C ARG A 388 -27.97 2.30 -1.81
N PRO A 389 -29.26 2.30 -1.44
CA PRO A 389 -29.80 3.29 -0.56
C PRO A 389 -28.97 3.36 0.72
N GLN A 390 -28.46 4.52 1.06
CA GLN A 390 -27.78 4.74 2.31
C GLN A 390 -28.77 4.45 3.45
N PRO A 391 -28.39 3.69 4.49
CA PRO A 391 -29.22 3.63 5.67
C PRO A 391 -29.33 5.07 6.21
N THR A 392 -30.54 5.60 6.18
CA THR A 392 -30.85 6.90 6.80
C THR A 392 -30.40 6.84 8.24
N ALA A 393 -29.46 7.72 8.59
CA ALA A 393 -29.07 7.93 9.98
C ALA A 393 -30.31 8.26 10.79
N ARG A 394 -30.69 7.40 11.74
CA ARG A 394 -31.62 7.67 12.81
C ARG A 394 -30.86 7.97 14.09
#